data_827a2ae18deab1552768d5c8a7c1b9b6
#
_entry.id   827a2ae18deab1552768d5c8a7c1b9b6
#
_cell.length_a   1.000
_cell.length_b   1.000
_cell.length_c   1.000
_cell.angle_alpha   90.00
_cell.angle_beta   90.00
_cell.angle_gamma   90.00
#
_symmetry.space_group_name_H-M   'P 1'
#
loop_
_entity.id
_entity.type
_entity.pdbx_description
1 polymer ?
#
loop_
_entity_poly.entity_id
_entity_poly.type
_entity_poly.pdbx_seq_one_letter_code
_entity_poly.pdbx_strand_id
1 'polypeptide(L)'
;MVIERLRPGCLHGRVTKSLGVADFILTESVFYPHSRLPRHAHESSYFCFVLQGIYTERYGSREVVCQPSTLTFRSSGQTHEDLVHDADTRVFVLEISPQWIERLRADSLTLESAFEFYGGALTRLCARLNREFHNTDSAAKLAIEGLALELLAEAARRPSTEIGAAPPWLRQAREMIVGHFSETLRLTQIAAEVGVYPVYLATTFRRKFGVTIGEFVRKLRIERACAELIKGDLPLAAIALQAGFVDPATSQRPSNCM
;
A
#
# COMPACT_ATOMS: atom_id res chain seq x y z
N MET A 1 -1.36 8.77 -29.93
CA MET A 1 -1.87 9.42 -28.70
C MET A 1 -0.66 9.82 -27.89
N VAL A 2 -0.48 11.11 -27.60
CA VAL A 2 0.66 11.61 -26.80
C VAL A 2 0.40 11.19 -25.35
N ILE A 3 1.37 10.48 -24.75
CA ILE A 3 1.30 10.10 -23.33
C ILE A 3 1.78 11.30 -22.53
N GLU A 4 0.96 11.74 -21.57
CA GLU A 4 1.33 12.81 -20.65
C GLU A 4 2.52 12.35 -19.79
N ARG A 5 3.51 13.26 -19.61
CA ARG A 5 4.65 13.04 -18.70
C ARG A 5 4.58 14.04 -17.57
N LEU A 6 4.45 13.52 -16.37
CA LEU A 6 4.40 14.31 -15.15
C LEU A 6 5.82 14.64 -14.70
N ARG A 7 6.08 15.94 -14.50
CA ARG A 7 7.36 16.44 -13.98
C ARG A 7 7.53 16.10 -12.50
N PRO A 8 8.76 16.08 -11.99
CA PRO A 8 9.02 15.89 -10.57
C PRO A 8 8.17 16.81 -9.68
N GLY A 9 7.56 16.27 -8.63
CA GLY A 9 6.66 16.96 -7.73
C GLY A 9 5.24 17.19 -8.27
N CYS A 10 4.95 16.79 -9.51
CA CYS A 10 3.62 16.87 -10.10
C CYS A 10 2.93 15.51 -10.05
N LEU A 11 1.74 15.48 -9.48
CA LEU A 11 0.87 14.29 -9.42
C LEU A 11 -0.52 14.67 -9.93
N HIS A 12 -1.26 13.70 -10.44
CA HIS A 12 -2.68 13.86 -10.60
C HIS A 12 -3.36 13.99 -9.23
N GLY A 13 -4.53 14.62 -9.20
CA GLY A 13 -5.25 14.88 -7.96
C GLY A 13 -4.82 16.18 -7.27
N ARG A 14 -5.27 16.36 -6.04
CA ARG A 14 -4.98 17.55 -5.24
C ARG A 14 -3.76 17.30 -4.35
N VAL A 15 -2.65 17.91 -4.69
CA VAL A 15 -1.45 17.90 -3.82
C VAL A 15 -1.78 18.63 -2.51
N THR A 16 -1.61 17.96 -1.38
CA THR A 16 -1.84 18.52 -0.04
C THR A 16 -0.57 19.05 0.60
N LYS A 17 0.56 18.41 0.31
CA LYS A 17 1.88 18.82 0.79
C LYS A 17 2.96 18.33 -0.16
N SER A 18 4.00 19.12 -0.39
CA SER A 18 5.21 18.72 -1.12
C SER A 18 6.44 19.26 -0.40
N LEU A 19 7.54 18.50 -0.41
CA LEU A 19 8.78 18.85 0.25
C LEU A 19 9.96 18.25 -0.52
N GLY A 20 10.91 19.09 -0.93
CA GLY A 20 12.22 18.65 -1.44
C GLY A 20 13.21 18.47 -0.29
N VAL A 21 13.88 17.33 -0.24
CA VAL A 21 14.97 17.03 0.70
C VAL A 21 16.09 16.34 -0.06
N ALA A 22 17.27 16.96 -0.12
CA ALA A 22 18.38 16.49 -0.92
C ALA A 22 17.91 16.14 -2.36
N ASP A 23 18.15 14.92 -2.81
CA ASP A 23 17.79 14.42 -4.14
C ASP A 23 16.43 13.70 -4.19
N PHE A 24 15.56 13.99 -3.21
CA PHE A 24 14.22 13.38 -3.08
C PHE A 24 13.14 14.45 -3.09
N ILE A 25 12.00 14.13 -3.71
CA ILE A 25 10.77 14.92 -3.61
C ILE A 25 9.71 14.05 -2.97
N LEU A 26 9.19 14.53 -1.85
CA LEU A 26 8.10 13.88 -1.12
C LEU A 26 6.82 14.65 -1.38
N THR A 27 5.78 13.95 -1.81
CA THR A 27 4.50 14.56 -2.14
C THR A 27 3.34 13.74 -1.58
N GLU A 28 2.38 14.41 -0.94
CA GLU A 28 1.11 13.81 -0.56
C GLU A 28 0.01 14.35 -1.46
N SER A 29 -0.80 13.47 -2.01
CA SER A 29 -1.91 13.83 -2.89
C SER A 29 -3.18 13.06 -2.53
N VAL A 30 -4.33 13.70 -2.80
CA VAL A 30 -5.66 13.13 -2.65
C VAL A 30 -6.34 13.06 -4.01
N PHE A 31 -6.82 11.87 -4.34
CA PHE A 31 -7.65 11.61 -5.51
C PHE A 31 -9.11 11.47 -5.08
N TYR A 32 -10.02 12.05 -5.85
CA TYR A 32 -11.45 11.98 -5.57
C TYR A 32 -12.06 10.63 -5.98
N PRO A 33 -13.15 10.20 -5.35
CA PRO A 33 -13.84 8.97 -5.69
C PRO A 33 -14.20 8.91 -7.18
N HIS A 34 -14.14 7.70 -7.74
CA HIS A 34 -14.47 7.42 -9.15
C HIS A 34 -13.62 8.16 -10.20
N SER A 35 -12.54 8.86 -9.77
CA SER A 35 -11.62 9.50 -10.71
C SER A 35 -10.91 8.46 -11.57
N ARG A 36 -10.81 8.76 -12.86
CA ARG A 36 -9.96 8.03 -13.80
C ARG A 36 -8.77 8.90 -14.15
N LEU A 37 -7.57 8.45 -13.76
CA LEU A 37 -6.34 9.09 -14.17
C LEU A 37 -5.95 8.51 -15.52
N PRO A 38 -5.88 9.34 -16.57
CA PRO A 38 -5.58 8.86 -17.91
C PRO A 38 -4.20 8.24 -17.96
N ARG A 39 -3.92 7.49 -19.01
CA ARG A 39 -2.61 6.87 -19.20
C ARG A 39 -1.50 7.93 -19.25
N HIS A 40 -0.59 7.85 -18.31
CA HIS A 40 0.50 8.81 -18.10
C HIS A 40 1.79 8.11 -17.69
N ALA A 41 2.88 8.86 -17.57
CA ALA A 41 4.15 8.42 -17.04
C ALA A 41 4.78 9.52 -16.20
N HIS A 42 5.63 9.16 -15.25
CA HIS A 42 6.42 10.10 -14.46
C HIS A 42 7.84 10.24 -15.03
N GLU A 43 8.41 11.43 -14.97
CA GLU A 43 9.80 11.67 -15.38
C GLU A 43 10.81 11.11 -14.37
N SER A 44 10.42 10.98 -13.11
CA SER A 44 11.22 10.36 -12.04
C SER A 44 10.78 8.94 -11.73
N SER A 45 11.71 8.09 -11.29
CA SER A 45 11.36 6.85 -10.59
C SER A 45 10.81 7.19 -9.21
N TYR A 46 9.83 6.42 -8.72
CA TYR A 46 9.20 6.75 -7.46
C TYR A 46 8.67 5.54 -6.71
N PHE A 47 8.56 5.70 -5.40
CA PHE A 47 7.74 4.86 -4.53
C PHE A 47 6.41 5.55 -4.27
N CYS A 48 5.29 4.82 -4.38
CA CYS A 48 3.96 5.29 -4.00
C CYS A 48 3.42 4.43 -2.87
N PHE A 49 3.09 5.05 -1.75
CA PHE A 49 2.56 4.43 -0.55
C PHE A 49 1.11 4.87 -0.32
N VAL A 50 0.18 3.92 -0.31
CA VAL A 50 -1.24 4.21 -0.09
C VAL A 50 -1.50 4.42 1.40
N LEU A 51 -1.95 5.62 1.76
CA LEU A 51 -2.30 6.00 3.13
C LEU A 51 -3.76 5.67 3.45
N GLN A 52 -4.65 5.91 2.49
CA GLN A 52 -6.10 5.73 2.64
C GLN A 52 -6.74 5.48 1.28
N GLY A 53 -7.92 4.85 1.27
CA GLY A 53 -8.68 4.59 0.06
C GLY A 53 -8.13 3.42 -0.76
N ILE A 54 -8.70 3.21 -1.94
CA ILE A 54 -8.35 2.11 -2.84
C ILE A 54 -8.37 2.65 -4.27
N TYR A 55 -7.36 2.27 -5.05
CA TYR A 55 -7.37 2.47 -6.51
C TYR A 55 -6.83 1.23 -7.22
N THR A 56 -7.21 1.06 -8.46
CA THR A 56 -6.66 0.03 -9.34
C THR A 56 -5.71 0.69 -10.32
N GLU A 57 -4.46 0.25 -10.32
CA GLU A 57 -3.43 0.67 -11.28
C GLU A 57 -3.30 -0.36 -12.38
N ARG A 58 -3.26 0.11 -13.64
CA ARG A 58 -3.01 -0.72 -14.83
C ARG A 58 -1.71 -0.30 -15.51
N TYR A 59 -0.79 -1.22 -15.66
CA TYR A 59 0.46 -1.00 -16.39
C TYR A 59 0.87 -2.26 -17.18
N GLY A 60 1.24 -2.07 -18.44
CA GLY A 60 1.45 -3.20 -19.36
C GLY A 60 0.20 -4.08 -19.44
N SER A 61 0.37 -5.37 -19.18
CA SER A 61 -0.72 -6.35 -19.08
C SER A 61 -1.16 -6.64 -17.63
N ARG A 62 -0.67 -5.86 -16.67
CA ARG A 62 -0.92 -6.08 -15.25
C ARG A 62 -1.99 -5.11 -14.74
N GLU A 63 -2.78 -5.62 -13.80
CA GLU A 63 -3.72 -4.83 -13.00
C GLU A 63 -3.43 -5.09 -11.52
N VAL A 64 -3.29 -4.04 -10.73
CA VAL A 64 -2.93 -4.11 -9.31
C VAL A 64 -3.90 -3.29 -8.50
N VAL A 65 -4.56 -3.90 -7.52
CA VAL A 65 -5.38 -3.19 -6.54
C VAL A 65 -4.47 -2.67 -5.43
N CYS A 66 -4.35 -1.35 -5.38
CA CYS A 66 -3.58 -0.61 -4.39
C CYS A 66 -4.51 -0.14 -3.26
N GLN A 67 -4.25 -0.61 -2.06
CA GLN A 67 -5.03 -0.35 -0.85
C GLN A 67 -4.11 0.15 0.28
N PRO A 68 -4.64 0.61 1.41
CA PRO A 68 -3.82 1.12 2.50
C PRO A 68 -2.65 0.19 2.85
N SER A 69 -1.47 0.79 2.98
CA SER A 69 -0.17 0.12 3.17
C SER A 69 0.33 -0.72 1.99
N THR A 70 -0.26 -0.61 0.81
CA THR A 70 0.41 -1.01 -0.42
C THR A 70 1.52 -0.01 -0.72
N LEU A 71 2.71 -0.52 -1.02
CA LEU A 71 3.85 0.23 -1.53
C LEU A 71 4.13 -0.25 -2.94
N THR A 72 4.11 0.64 -3.91
CA THR A 72 4.53 0.35 -5.29
C THR A 72 5.82 1.09 -5.62
N PHE A 73 6.60 0.53 -6.52
CA PHE A 73 7.71 1.22 -7.18
C PHE A 73 7.46 1.25 -8.68
N ARG A 74 7.74 2.37 -9.30
CA ARG A 74 7.68 2.55 -10.75
C ARG A 74 8.93 3.27 -11.25
N SER A 75 9.49 2.74 -12.31
CA SER A 75 10.63 3.38 -12.97
C SER A 75 10.19 4.58 -13.80
N SER A 76 11.08 5.54 -13.94
CA SER A 76 10.91 6.67 -14.86
C SER A 76 10.45 6.21 -16.24
N GLY A 77 9.47 6.90 -16.81
CA GLY A 77 8.90 6.64 -18.14
C GLY A 77 7.95 5.46 -18.21
N GLN A 78 7.74 4.68 -17.14
CA GLN A 78 6.78 3.59 -17.14
C GLN A 78 5.35 4.15 -17.18
N THR A 79 4.59 3.74 -18.21
CA THR A 79 3.21 4.20 -18.41
C THR A 79 2.23 3.37 -17.61
N HIS A 80 1.28 4.04 -16.96
CA HIS A 80 0.17 3.44 -16.22
C HIS A 80 -1.08 4.32 -16.30
N GLU A 81 -2.20 3.75 -15.89
CA GLU A 81 -3.47 4.44 -15.68
C GLU A 81 -4.10 3.98 -14.37
N ASP A 82 -4.87 4.85 -13.72
CA ASP A 82 -5.45 4.53 -12.42
C ASP A 82 -6.96 4.75 -12.42
N LEU A 83 -7.66 3.89 -11.67
CA LEU A 83 -9.08 4.00 -11.39
C LEU A 83 -9.26 4.07 -9.87
N VAL A 84 -9.70 5.22 -9.37
CA VAL A 84 -10.02 5.42 -7.95
C VAL A 84 -11.38 4.83 -7.64
N HIS A 85 -11.50 4.09 -6.53
CA HIS A 85 -12.75 3.46 -6.11
C HIS A 85 -13.67 4.45 -5.38
N ASP A 86 -14.50 3.95 -4.48
CA ASP A 86 -15.67 4.64 -3.92
C ASP A 86 -15.36 5.69 -2.84
N ALA A 87 -14.08 5.84 -2.46
CA ALA A 87 -13.66 6.77 -1.41
C ALA A 87 -12.44 7.59 -1.83
N ASP A 88 -12.27 8.76 -1.20
CA ASP A 88 -11.04 9.54 -1.34
C ASP A 88 -9.82 8.66 -1.12
N THR A 89 -8.90 8.70 -2.07
CA THR A 89 -7.64 7.95 -1.99
C THR A 89 -6.49 8.90 -1.75
N ARG A 90 -5.77 8.68 -0.66
CA ARG A 90 -4.64 9.48 -0.23
C ARG A 90 -3.36 8.67 -0.38
N VAL A 91 -2.41 9.22 -1.12
CA VAL A 91 -1.13 8.59 -1.40
C VAL A 91 0.02 9.49 -0.95
N PHE A 92 1.10 8.84 -0.55
CA PHE A 92 2.38 9.46 -0.25
C PHE A 92 3.41 8.95 -1.26
N VAL A 93 4.02 9.85 -1.99
CA VAL A 93 4.96 9.55 -3.08
C VAL A 93 6.35 10.06 -2.70
N LEU A 94 7.35 9.20 -2.86
CA LEU A 94 8.78 9.54 -2.78
C LEU A 94 9.38 9.40 -4.17
N GLU A 95 9.64 10.52 -4.83
CA GLU A 95 10.35 10.57 -6.10
C GLU A 95 11.86 10.60 -5.87
N ILE A 96 12.57 9.91 -6.73
CA ILE A 96 14.02 9.67 -6.65
C ILE A 96 14.68 10.36 -7.83
N SER A 97 15.70 11.17 -7.57
CA SER A 97 16.45 11.81 -8.65
C SER A 97 17.13 10.77 -9.56
N PRO A 98 17.29 11.07 -10.86
CA PRO A 98 17.99 10.17 -11.79
C PRO A 98 19.40 9.80 -11.33
N GLN A 99 20.10 10.70 -10.63
CA GLN A 99 21.46 10.48 -10.13
C GLN A 99 21.54 9.30 -9.15
N TRP A 100 20.53 9.11 -8.28
CA TRP A 100 20.48 7.96 -7.39
C TRP A 100 20.24 6.65 -8.16
N ILE A 101 19.41 6.68 -9.19
CA ILE A 101 19.17 5.48 -10.02
C ILE A 101 20.46 5.12 -10.78
N GLU A 102 21.20 6.09 -11.30
CA GLU A 102 22.49 5.87 -11.95
C GLU A 102 23.55 5.34 -10.98
N ARG A 103 23.61 5.90 -9.76
CA ARG A 103 24.52 5.44 -8.72
C ARG A 103 24.25 3.98 -8.33
N LEU A 104 22.98 3.61 -8.10
CA LEU A 104 22.60 2.21 -7.83
C LEU A 104 23.07 1.28 -8.96
N ARG A 105 22.91 1.68 -10.22
CA ARG A 105 23.37 0.91 -11.38
C ARG A 105 24.88 0.77 -11.40
N ALA A 106 25.62 1.81 -11.10
CA ALA A 106 27.07 1.79 -11.03
C ALA A 106 27.60 0.80 -9.96
N ASP A 107 26.87 0.68 -8.85
CA ASP A 107 27.14 -0.27 -7.77
C ASP A 107 26.57 -1.68 -8.04
N SER A 108 26.15 -1.97 -9.28
CA SER A 108 25.48 -3.22 -9.69
C SER A 108 24.19 -3.53 -8.92
N LEU A 109 23.59 -2.51 -8.31
CA LEU A 109 22.29 -2.59 -7.67
C LEU A 109 21.22 -2.12 -8.64
N THR A 110 20.17 -2.90 -8.81
CA THR A 110 19.06 -2.53 -9.72
C THR A 110 17.75 -2.51 -8.96
N LEU A 111 16.99 -1.43 -9.17
CA LEU A 111 15.57 -1.43 -8.89
C LEU A 111 14.85 -1.89 -10.17
N GLU A 112 14.12 -2.97 -10.09
CA GLU A 112 13.35 -3.46 -11.23
C GLU A 112 12.29 -2.47 -11.67
N SER A 113 11.81 -2.64 -12.91
CA SER A 113 10.94 -1.68 -13.57
C SER A 113 9.61 -1.42 -12.86
N ALA A 114 9.10 -2.40 -12.12
CA ALA A 114 7.86 -2.25 -11.34
C ALA A 114 7.70 -3.38 -10.32
N PHE A 115 7.32 -3.04 -9.10
CA PHE A 115 7.00 -4.01 -8.06
C PHE A 115 5.99 -3.47 -7.04
N GLU A 116 5.34 -4.38 -6.31
CA GLU A 116 4.39 -4.08 -5.24
C GLU A 116 4.78 -4.81 -3.96
N PHE A 117 4.62 -4.11 -2.82
CA PHE A 117 4.80 -4.66 -1.49
C PHE A 117 3.54 -4.42 -0.63
N TYR A 118 3.24 -5.40 0.21
CA TYR A 118 2.07 -5.40 1.08
C TYR A 118 2.51 -5.74 2.52
N GLY A 119 3.23 -4.82 3.14
CA GLY A 119 3.79 -5.03 4.47
C GLY A 119 5.31 -5.29 4.46
N GLY A 120 5.86 -5.61 5.63
CA GLY A 120 7.29 -5.86 5.80
C GLY A 120 8.12 -4.59 6.07
N ALA A 121 9.44 -4.68 5.87
CA ALA A 121 10.38 -3.60 6.20
C ALA A 121 10.13 -2.33 5.38
N LEU A 122 9.95 -2.46 4.07
CA LEU A 122 9.76 -1.33 3.15
C LEU A 122 8.53 -0.51 3.48
N THR A 123 7.39 -1.15 3.77
CA THR A 123 6.17 -0.42 4.12
C THR A 123 6.28 0.26 5.48
N ARG A 124 7.02 -0.32 6.45
CA ARG A 124 7.33 0.35 7.73
C ARG A 124 8.22 1.57 7.54
N LEU A 125 9.23 1.48 6.65
CA LEU A 125 10.08 2.62 6.30
C LEU A 125 9.27 3.74 5.66
N CYS A 126 8.37 3.44 4.71
CA CYS A 126 7.49 4.44 4.12
C CYS A 126 6.54 5.08 5.14
N ALA A 127 6.00 4.30 6.09
CA ALA A 127 5.17 4.86 7.17
C ALA A 127 5.97 5.78 8.10
N ARG A 128 7.25 5.47 8.37
CA ARG A 128 8.17 6.35 9.10
C ARG A 128 8.49 7.62 8.31
N LEU A 129 8.81 7.50 7.01
CA LEU A 129 9.02 8.62 6.10
C LEU A 129 7.83 9.57 6.08
N ASN A 130 6.61 9.03 5.95
CA ASN A 130 5.40 9.85 5.98
C ASN A 130 5.21 10.58 7.32
N ARG A 131 5.56 9.96 8.44
CA ARG A 131 5.53 10.62 9.76
C ARG A 131 6.54 11.77 9.84
N GLU A 132 7.80 11.55 9.42
CA GLU A 132 8.82 12.61 9.38
C GLU A 132 8.48 13.72 8.39
N PHE A 133 7.82 13.39 7.28
CA PHE A 133 7.32 14.37 6.32
C PHE A 133 6.32 15.36 6.94
N HIS A 134 5.57 14.94 7.98
CA HIS A 134 4.67 15.79 8.74
C HIS A 134 5.31 16.44 9.97
N ASN A 135 6.51 16.00 10.34
CA ASN A 135 7.26 16.60 11.44
C ASN A 135 7.84 17.95 11.01
N THR A 136 7.92 18.90 11.96
CA THR A 136 8.37 20.29 11.72
C THR A 136 9.64 20.64 12.48
N ASP A 137 10.26 19.66 13.17
CA ASP A 137 11.50 19.92 13.90
C ASP A 137 12.72 20.05 12.95
N SER A 138 13.81 20.56 13.47
CA SER A 138 15.03 20.82 12.69
C SER A 138 15.73 19.55 12.19
N ALA A 139 15.45 18.38 12.80
CA ALA A 139 16.04 17.11 12.43
C ALA A 139 15.25 16.36 11.36
N ALA A 140 13.99 16.77 11.09
CA ALA A 140 13.08 16.06 10.18
C ALA A 140 13.69 15.85 8.78
N LYS A 141 14.34 16.85 8.20
CA LYS A 141 14.97 16.71 6.88
C LYS A 141 16.09 15.66 6.87
N LEU A 142 16.93 15.64 7.91
CA LEU A 142 18.00 14.64 8.05
C LEU A 142 17.42 13.25 8.23
N ALA A 143 16.37 13.12 9.04
CA ALA A 143 15.67 11.85 9.23
C ALA A 143 15.02 11.34 7.94
N ILE A 144 14.39 12.22 7.15
CA ILE A 144 13.81 11.92 5.84
C ILE A 144 14.90 11.39 4.90
N GLU A 145 16.04 12.08 4.77
CA GLU A 145 17.13 11.67 3.89
C GLU A 145 17.65 10.29 4.29
N GLY A 146 17.95 10.06 5.57
CA GLY A 146 18.40 8.75 6.07
C GLY A 146 17.41 7.63 5.80
N LEU A 147 16.11 7.86 6.04
CA LEU A 147 15.05 6.87 5.77
C LEU A 147 14.86 6.60 4.28
N ALA A 148 15.01 7.61 3.42
CA ALA A 148 14.91 7.44 1.98
C ALA A 148 16.07 6.58 1.45
N LEU A 149 17.30 6.80 1.94
CA LEU A 149 18.46 5.98 1.62
C LEU A 149 18.32 4.54 2.13
N GLU A 150 17.81 4.36 3.35
CA GLU A 150 17.53 3.03 3.90
C GLU A 150 16.47 2.29 3.05
N LEU A 151 15.41 3.00 2.61
CA LEU A 151 14.38 2.45 1.73
C LEU A 151 14.96 1.99 0.39
N LEU A 152 15.82 2.80 -0.24
CA LEU A 152 16.51 2.44 -1.47
C LEU A 152 17.39 1.21 -1.31
N ALA A 153 18.21 1.18 -0.24
CA ALA A 153 19.11 0.07 0.04
C ALA A 153 18.33 -1.23 0.29
N GLU A 154 17.24 -1.16 1.07
CA GLU A 154 16.40 -2.33 1.36
C GLU A 154 15.65 -2.82 0.10
N ALA A 155 15.20 -1.90 -0.76
CA ALA A 155 14.57 -2.27 -2.03
C ALA A 155 15.57 -2.92 -2.99
N ALA A 156 16.80 -2.39 -3.11
CA ALA A 156 17.83 -2.91 -3.99
C ALA A 156 18.42 -4.27 -3.55
N ARG A 157 18.32 -4.62 -2.27
CA ARG A 157 18.76 -5.94 -1.77
C ARG A 157 17.83 -7.08 -2.13
N ARG A 158 16.63 -6.78 -2.60
CA ARG A 158 15.64 -7.82 -2.87
C ARG A 158 15.90 -8.48 -4.22
N PRO A 159 15.99 -9.83 -4.25
CA PRO A 159 16.17 -10.53 -5.52
C PRO A 159 14.92 -10.37 -6.40
N SER A 160 15.15 -10.25 -7.72
CA SER A 160 14.14 -10.19 -8.77
C SER A 160 13.02 -11.24 -8.64
N THR A 161 13.34 -12.41 -8.11
CA THR A 161 12.41 -13.53 -7.93
C THR A 161 11.37 -13.29 -6.82
N GLU A 162 11.63 -12.40 -5.86
CA GLU A 162 10.65 -12.02 -4.83
C GLU A 162 9.69 -10.92 -5.29
N ILE A 163 10.06 -10.22 -6.36
CA ILE A 163 9.34 -9.09 -6.95
C ILE A 163 8.25 -9.55 -7.94
N GLY A 164 8.19 -10.85 -8.24
CA GLY A 164 7.15 -11.43 -9.10
C GLY A 164 5.73 -11.16 -8.60
N ALA A 165 4.79 -10.93 -9.53
CA ALA A 165 3.38 -10.80 -9.20
C ALA A 165 2.93 -11.95 -8.30
N ALA A 166 2.12 -11.65 -7.28
CA ALA A 166 1.52 -12.70 -6.46
C ALA A 166 0.76 -13.70 -7.37
N PRO A 167 0.84 -15.00 -7.14
CA PRO A 167 0.06 -15.97 -7.90
C PRO A 167 -1.41 -15.55 -7.98
N PRO A 168 -2.13 -15.82 -9.09
CA PRO A 168 -3.53 -15.40 -9.24
C PRO A 168 -4.40 -15.79 -8.06
N TRP A 169 -4.27 -17.02 -7.56
CA TRP A 169 -5.01 -17.51 -6.40
C TRP A 169 -4.71 -16.72 -5.11
N LEU A 170 -3.46 -16.24 -4.93
CA LEU A 170 -3.07 -15.47 -3.74
C LEU A 170 -3.60 -14.04 -3.81
N ARG A 171 -3.68 -13.47 -5.03
CA ARG A 171 -4.36 -12.17 -5.25
C ARG A 171 -5.84 -12.28 -4.95
N GLN A 172 -6.51 -13.30 -5.48
CA GLN A 172 -7.91 -13.59 -5.21
C GLN A 172 -8.17 -13.78 -3.71
N ALA A 173 -7.34 -14.54 -3.00
CA ALA A 173 -7.44 -14.67 -1.54
C ALA A 173 -7.36 -13.31 -0.83
N ARG A 174 -6.46 -12.44 -1.24
CA ARG A 174 -6.33 -11.09 -0.68
C ARG A 174 -7.54 -10.22 -0.99
N GLU A 175 -8.04 -10.23 -2.22
CA GLU A 175 -9.25 -9.50 -2.63
C GLU A 175 -10.48 -9.93 -1.83
N MET A 176 -10.66 -11.24 -1.62
CA MET A 176 -11.69 -11.78 -0.73
C MET A 176 -11.56 -11.25 0.70
N ILE A 177 -10.35 -11.24 1.27
CA ILE A 177 -10.10 -10.69 2.60
C ILE A 177 -10.48 -9.21 2.65
N VAL A 178 -10.11 -8.42 1.64
CA VAL A 178 -10.42 -6.99 1.55
C VAL A 178 -11.93 -6.75 1.41
N GLY A 179 -12.62 -7.56 0.64
CA GLY A 179 -14.08 -7.44 0.47
C GLY A 179 -14.89 -7.83 1.72
N HIS A 180 -14.34 -8.71 2.57
CA HIS A 180 -15.08 -9.32 3.68
C HIS A 180 -14.41 -9.19 5.06
N PHE A 181 -13.43 -8.27 5.23
CA PHE A 181 -12.66 -8.16 6.47
C PHE A 181 -13.50 -7.83 7.71
N SER A 182 -14.67 -7.21 7.55
CA SER A 182 -15.61 -6.93 8.63
C SER A 182 -16.39 -8.17 9.11
N GLU A 183 -16.38 -9.22 8.32
CA GLU A 183 -17.06 -10.49 8.63
C GLU A 183 -16.12 -11.49 9.34
N THR A 184 -16.68 -12.62 9.79
CA THR A 184 -15.88 -13.70 10.35
C THR A 184 -15.24 -14.51 9.21
N LEU A 185 -13.98 -14.23 8.92
CA LEU A 185 -13.20 -14.95 7.92
C LEU A 185 -12.46 -16.14 8.54
N ARG A 186 -12.74 -17.35 8.04
CA ARG A 186 -11.99 -18.55 8.40
C ARG A 186 -10.95 -18.87 7.32
N LEU A 187 -9.72 -19.12 7.76
CA LEU A 187 -8.63 -19.50 6.85
C LEU A 187 -8.97 -20.65 5.91
N THR A 188 -9.73 -21.64 6.43
CA THR A 188 -10.18 -22.81 5.66
C THR A 188 -11.14 -22.44 4.53
N GLN A 189 -12.02 -21.44 4.75
CA GLN A 189 -12.95 -20.96 3.73
C GLN A 189 -12.21 -20.24 2.60
N ILE A 190 -11.32 -19.32 2.97
CA ILE A 190 -10.50 -18.60 1.98
C ILE A 190 -9.66 -19.59 1.16
N ALA A 191 -9.04 -20.56 1.82
CA ALA A 191 -8.20 -21.55 1.16
C ALA A 191 -8.99 -22.46 0.20
N ALA A 192 -10.20 -22.86 0.58
CA ALA A 192 -11.10 -23.66 -0.26
C ALA A 192 -11.52 -22.88 -1.52
N GLU A 193 -11.88 -21.60 -1.37
CA GLU A 193 -12.32 -20.74 -2.47
C GLU A 193 -11.22 -20.53 -3.53
N VAL A 194 -9.97 -20.39 -3.08
CA VAL A 194 -8.82 -20.21 -4.00
C VAL A 194 -8.13 -21.53 -4.38
N GLY A 195 -8.68 -22.68 -3.97
CA GLY A 195 -8.23 -24.00 -4.39
C GLY A 195 -6.87 -24.43 -3.84
N VAL A 196 -6.51 -24.01 -2.61
CA VAL A 196 -5.23 -24.38 -1.98
C VAL A 196 -5.42 -24.91 -0.55
N TYR A 197 -4.40 -25.55 0.01
CA TYR A 197 -4.42 -25.96 1.41
C TYR A 197 -4.25 -24.76 2.37
N PRO A 198 -4.95 -24.73 3.54
CA PRO A 198 -4.90 -23.61 4.48
C PRO A 198 -3.49 -23.25 4.95
N VAL A 199 -2.65 -24.26 5.25
CA VAL A 199 -1.26 -24.04 5.68
C VAL A 199 -0.41 -23.42 4.55
N TYR A 200 -0.65 -23.85 3.32
CA TYR A 200 0.05 -23.31 2.14
C TYR A 200 -0.37 -21.86 1.87
N LEU A 201 -1.67 -21.55 2.02
CA LEU A 201 -2.17 -20.17 1.95
C LEU A 201 -1.50 -19.31 3.03
N ALA A 202 -1.52 -19.72 4.30
CA ALA A 202 -0.98 -18.93 5.41
C ALA A 202 0.52 -18.66 5.26
N THR A 203 1.31 -19.66 4.90
CA THR A 203 2.77 -19.53 4.71
C THR A 203 3.11 -18.68 3.50
N THR A 204 2.42 -18.87 2.37
CA THR A 204 2.66 -18.11 1.14
C THR A 204 2.20 -16.67 1.29
N PHE A 205 1.06 -16.45 1.96
CA PHE A 205 0.57 -15.11 2.28
C PHE A 205 1.57 -14.34 3.15
N ARG A 206 2.05 -14.96 4.25
CA ARG A 206 3.06 -14.35 5.13
C ARG A 206 4.37 -14.07 4.39
N ARG A 207 4.85 -15.02 3.58
CA ARG A 207 6.07 -14.84 2.78
C ARG A 207 5.95 -13.69 1.78
N LYS A 208 4.78 -13.59 1.08
CA LYS A 208 4.57 -12.59 0.02
C LYS A 208 4.20 -11.22 0.57
N PHE A 209 3.36 -11.17 1.61
CA PHE A 209 2.83 -9.91 2.14
C PHE A 209 3.51 -9.43 3.44
N GLY A 210 4.44 -10.22 4.00
CA GLY A 210 5.21 -9.87 5.18
C GLY A 210 4.43 -9.88 6.50
N VAL A 211 3.13 -10.22 6.46
CA VAL A 211 2.22 -10.27 7.60
C VAL A 211 1.35 -11.53 7.52
N THR A 212 0.85 -11.99 8.67
CA THR A 212 -0.14 -13.07 8.68
C THR A 212 -1.51 -12.56 8.21
N ILE A 213 -2.38 -13.46 7.75
CA ILE A 213 -3.76 -13.12 7.37
C ILE A 213 -4.51 -12.45 8.54
N GLY A 214 -4.31 -12.94 9.77
CA GLY A 214 -4.94 -12.34 10.97
C GLY A 214 -4.46 -10.91 11.25
N GLU A 215 -3.17 -10.64 11.13
CA GLU A 215 -2.60 -9.28 11.24
C GLU A 215 -3.12 -8.37 10.13
N PHE A 216 -3.24 -8.89 8.91
CA PHE A 216 -3.74 -8.15 7.77
C PHE A 216 -5.22 -7.76 7.96
N VAL A 217 -6.09 -8.70 8.37
CA VAL A 217 -7.50 -8.44 8.71
C VAL A 217 -7.61 -7.41 9.83
N ARG A 218 -6.84 -7.58 10.92
CA ARG A 218 -6.85 -6.64 12.05
C ARG A 218 -6.51 -5.23 11.60
N LYS A 219 -5.52 -5.08 10.72
CA LYS A 219 -5.11 -3.79 10.20
C LYS A 219 -6.23 -3.12 9.40
N LEU A 220 -6.89 -3.85 8.48
CA LEU A 220 -8.03 -3.34 7.71
C LEU A 220 -9.17 -2.87 8.63
N ARG A 221 -9.47 -3.63 9.70
CA ARG A 221 -10.48 -3.26 10.70
C ARG A 221 -10.13 -1.97 11.44
N ILE A 222 -8.87 -1.83 11.86
CA ILE A 222 -8.39 -0.61 12.53
C ILE A 222 -8.48 0.58 11.58
N GLU A 223 -8.04 0.44 10.34
CA GLU A 223 -8.09 1.50 9.33
C GLU A 223 -9.54 1.95 9.07
N ARG A 224 -10.48 0.99 8.96
CA ARG A 224 -11.91 1.30 8.83
C ARG A 224 -12.44 2.03 10.05
N ALA A 225 -12.13 1.56 11.25
CA ALA A 225 -12.57 2.20 12.48
C ALA A 225 -12.01 3.64 12.62
N CYS A 226 -10.75 3.85 12.30
CA CYS A 226 -10.15 5.19 12.30
C CYS A 226 -10.83 6.12 11.28
N ALA A 227 -11.15 5.63 10.09
CA ALA A 227 -11.85 6.42 9.08
C ALA A 227 -13.26 6.85 9.55
N GLU A 228 -14.00 5.96 10.20
CA GLU A 228 -15.33 6.29 10.75
C GLU A 228 -15.24 7.23 11.98
N LEU A 229 -14.22 7.09 12.82
CA LEU A 229 -13.99 8.02 13.94
C LEU A 229 -13.73 9.46 13.48
N ILE A 230 -13.01 9.62 12.36
CA ILE A 230 -12.74 10.96 11.79
C ILE A 230 -14.03 11.62 11.28
N LYS A 231 -14.99 10.85 10.77
CA LYS A 231 -16.30 11.37 10.33
C LYS A 231 -17.15 11.87 11.50
N GLY A 232 -17.01 11.25 12.69
CA GLY A 232 -17.68 11.67 13.92
C GLY A 232 -19.17 11.33 14.02
N ASP A 233 -19.73 10.58 13.06
CA ASP A 233 -21.18 10.37 12.95
C ASP A 233 -21.72 9.22 13.82
N LEU A 234 -20.85 8.35 14.34
CA LEU A 234 -21.26 7.12 15.00
C LEU A 234 -20.63 6.96 16.40
N PRO A 235 -21.34 6.32 17.35
CA PRO A 235 -20.75 5.92 18.63
C PRO A 235 -19.63 4.88 18.43
N LEU A 236 -18.62 4.89 19.32
CA LEU A 236 -17.47 4.00 19.27
C LEU A 236 -17.84 2.51 19.16
N ALA A 237 -18.86 2.08 19.90
CA ALA A 237 -19.36 0.71 19.87
C ALA A 237 -19.93 0.31 18.48
N ALA A 238 -20.64 1.22 17.82
CA ALA A 238 -21.16 1.00 16.46
C ALA A 238 -20.03 0.93 15.44
N ILE A 239 -19.03 1.82 15.56
CA ILE A 239 -17.83 1.82 14.73
C ILE A 239 -17.08 0.47 14.87
N ALA A 240 -16.87 0.02 16.10
CA ALA A 240 -16.20 -1.26 16.37
C ALA A 240 -16.94 -2.44 15.72
N LEU A 241 -18.27 -2.48 15.83
CA LEU A 241 -19.11 -3.53 15.24
C LEU A 241 -19.04 -3.48 13.71
N GLN A 242 -19.18 -2.32 13.10
CA GLN A 242 -19.11 -2.16 11.63
C GLN A 242 -17.71 -2.49 11.08
N ALA A 243 -16.66 -2.24 11.84
CA ALA A 243 -15.30 -2.62 11.48
C ALA A 243 -15.03 -4.12 11.68
N GLY A 244 -15.98 -4.89 12.23
CA GLY A 244 -15.86 -6.33 12.42
C GLY A 244 -15.17 -6.75 13.73
N PHE A 245 -15.01 -5.86 14.70
CA PHE A 245 -14.58 -6.22 16.05
C PHE A 245 -15.76 -6.84 16.79
N VAL A 246 -15.61 -8.12 17.16
CA VAL A 246 -16.63 -8.84 17.93
C VAL A 246 -16.48 -8.48 19.40
N ASP A 247 -17.57 -8.12 20.08
CA ASP A 247 -17.59 -7.94 21.52
C ASP A 247 -17.28 -9.29 22.23
N PRO A 248 -16.25 -9.38 23.08
CA PRO A 248 -15.96 -10.60 23.82
C PRO A 248 -17.12 -11.11 24.68
N ALA A 249 -18.07 -10.24 25.04
CA ALA A 249 -19.26 -10.62 25.79
C ALA A 249 -20.24 -11.52 25.01
N THR A 250 -20.17 -11.56 23.69
CA THR A 250 -21.10 -12.35 22.85
C THR A 250 -20.57 -13.76 22.53
N SER A 251 -19.29 -14.04 22.80
CA SER A 251 -18.64 -15.33 22.44
C SER A 251 -18.72 -16.39 23.54
N GLN A 252 -19.30 -16.11 24.70
CA GLN A 252 -19.50 -17.09 25.79
C GLN A 252 -20.98 -17.34 26.08
N ARG A 253 -21.66 -18.04 25.20
CA ARG A 253 -22.79 -18.86 25.61
C ARG A 253 -22.46 -20.33 25.22
N PRO A 254 -22.03 -21.18 26.18
CA PRO A 254 -22.14 -22.61 25.97
C PRO A 254 -23.64 -22.93 25.98
N SER A 255 -24.14 -23.46 24.90
CA SER A 255 -25.45 -24.15 24.88
C SER A 255 -25.37 -25.35 25.81
N ASN A 256 -25.76 -25.13 27.06
CA ASN A 256 -26.27 -26.23 27.87
C ASN A 256 -27.58 -26.67 27.25
N CYS A 257 -27.58 -27.75 26.55
CA CYS A 257 -28.75 -28.58 26.31
C CYS A 257 -28.62 -29.85 27.15
N MET A 258 -29.58 -30.00 28.01
CA MET A 258 -29.96 -31.26 28.64
C MET A 258 -30.15 -32.38 27.60
#